data_6126a4bca7385a4f9db001956e8905b2
#
_entry.id   6126a4bca7385a4f9db001956e8905b2
#
_cell.length_a   1.000
_cell.length_b   1.000
_cell.length_c   1.000
_cell.angle_alpha   90.00
_cell.angle_beta   90.00
_cell.angle_gamma   90.00
#
_symmetry.space_group_name_H-M   'P 1'
#
loop_
_entity.id
_entity.type
_entity.pdbx_description
1 polymer ?
#
loop_
_entity_poly.entity_id
_entity_poly.type
_entity_poly.pdbx_seq_one_letter_code
_entity_poly.pdbx_strand_id
1 'polypeptide(L)'
;MQNVNWCFRRKKHKYKTQIVSDFQRFGYDEQALALPARKLSGGQKRRAALLRALWAGCDTLLLDEPFTGMDPETMKKAAALLKERRGERAVLLATHDREAIRELGWRVIDLT
;
A
#
# COMPACT_ATOMS: atom_id res chain seq x y z
N MET A 1 10.54 -10.70 -1.44
CA MET A 1 10.15 -10.02 -2.69
C MET A 1 9.60 -10.97 -3.74
N GLN A 2 10.28 -12.10 -4.02
CA GLN A 2 9.81 -13.04 -5.03
C GLN A 2 8.46 -13.68 -4.67
N ASN A 3 8.24 -14.03 -3.40
CA ASN A 3 6.99 -14.64 -2.94
C ASN A 3 5.80 -13.68 -3.03
N VAL A 4 6.03 -12.40 -2.76
CA VAL A 4 5.00 -11.37 -2.89
C VAL A 4 4.60 -11.19 -4.36
N ASN A 5 5.60 -11.21 -5.26
CA ASN A 5 5.33 -11.13 -6.69
C ASN A 5 4.48 -12.29 -7.19
N TRP A 6 4.69 -13.48 -6.62
CA TRP A 6 3.89 -14.65 -6.98
C TRP A 6 2.42 -14.48 -6.58
N CYS A 7 2.15 -14.07 -5.35
CA CYS A 7 0.78 -13.81 -4.88
C CYS A 7 0.10 -12.72 -5.71
N PHE A 8 0.82 -11.64 -5.99
CA PHE A 8 0.32 -10.53 -6.78
C PHE A 8 -0.01 -10.96 -8.21
N ARG A 9 0.86 -11.78 -8.80
CA ARG A 9 0.67 -12.28 -10.16
C ARG A 9 -0.59 -13.15 -10.29
N ARG A 10 -0.87 -13.99 -9.30
CA ARG A 10 -2.09 -14.82 -9.31
C ARG A 10 -3.35 -13.99 -9.30
N LYS A 11 -3.39 -12.92 -8.51
CA LYS A 11 -4.56 -12.04 -8.42
C LYS A 11 -4.68 -11.08 -9.60
N LYS A 12 -3.60 -10.81 -10.29
CA LYS A 12 -3.55 -9.85 -11.39
C LYS A 12 -4.58 -10.13 -12.48
N HIS A 13 -4.77 -11.39 -12.84
CA HIS A 13 -5.74 -11.75 -13.90
C HIS A 13 -7.18 -11.47 -13.48
N LYS A 14 -7.54 -11.80 -12.24
CA LYS A 14 -8.92 -11.67 -11.75
C LYS A 14 -9.30 -10.23 -11.41
N TYR A 15 -8.35 -9.46 -10.86
CA TYR A 15 -8.63 -8.13 -10.32
C TYR A 15 -7.83 -7.02 -11.01
N LYS A 16 -7.42 -7.24 -12.24
CA LYS A 16 -6.56 -6.29 -12.97
C LYS A 16 -7.10 -4.88 -12.99
N THR A 17 -8.39 -4.70 -13.28
CA THR A 17 -9.01 -3.38 -13.34
C THR A 17 -8.98 -2.66 -12.00
N GLN A 18 -9.27 -3.39 -10.93
CA GLN A 18 -9.25 -2.82 -9.57
C GLN A 18 -7.84 -2.47 -9.14
N ILE A 19 -6.86 -3.31 -9.45
CA ILE A 19 -5.45 -3.06 -9.13
C ILE A 19 -4.96 -1.81 -9.86
N VAL A 20 -5.25 -1.69 -11.15
CA VAL A 20 -4.88 -0.50 -11.93
C VAL A 20 -5.55 0.75 -11.37
N SER A 21 -6.83 0.67 -11.02
CA SER A 21 -7.56 1.77 -10.40
C SER A 21 -6.90 2.22 -9.09
N ASP A 22 -6.49 1.28 -8.26
CA ASP A 22 -5.80 1.60 -7.00
C ASP A 22 -4.46 2.31 -7.26
N PHE A 23 -3.69 1.87 -8.25
CA PHE A 23 -2.47 2.56 -8.65
C PHE A 23 -2.75 3.99 -9.12
N GLN A 24 -3.79 4.18 -9.90
CA GLN A 24 -4.18 5.51 -10.38
C GLN A 24 -4.59 6.44 -9.24
N ARG A 25 -5.23 5.92 -8.20
CA ARG A 25 -5.56 6.69 -7.00
C ARG A 25 -4.32 7.23 -6.29
N PHE A 26 -3.19 6.56 -6.45
CA PHE A 26 -1.90 7.01 -5.92
C PHE A 26 -1.10 7.89 -6.88
N GLY A 27 -1.70 8.35 -7.96
CA GLY A 27 -1.05 9.22 -8.91
C GLY A 27 -0.19 8.51 -9.96
N TYR A 28 -0.36 7.20 -10.13
CA TYR A 28 0.28 6.47 -11.23
C TYR A 28 -0.54 6.69 -12.49
N ASP A 29 0.01 7.45 -13.43
CA ASP A 29 -0.56 7.59 -14.76
C ASP A 29 -0.13 6.41 -15.66
N GLU A 30 -0.57 6.42 -16.91
CA GLU A 30 -0.21 5.37 -17.86
C GLU A 30 1.29 5.28 -18.08
N GLN A 31 1.99 6.42 -18.09
CA GLN A 31 3.43 6.46 -18.26
C GLN A 31 4.14 5.80 -17.08
N ALA A 32 3.73 6.12 -15.85
CA ALA A 32 4.31 5.53 -14.66
C ALA A 32 4.04 4.03 -14.58
N LEU A 33 2.86 3.58 -14.97
CA LEU A 33 2.51 2.16 -15.00
C LEU A 33 3.33 1.37 -16.01
N ALA A 34 3.78 2.01 -17.08
CA ALA A 34 4.60 1.40 -18.12
C ALA A 34 6.09 1.33 -17.75
N LEU A 35 6.54 2.08 -16.72
CA LEU A 35 7.94 2.13 -16.34
C LEU A 35 8.40 0.85 -15.64
N PRO A 36 9.65 0.41 -15.89
CA PRO A 36 10.26 -0.62 -15.06
C PRO A 36 10.35 -0.14 -13.60
N ALA A 37 10.23 -1.08 -12.65
CA ALA A 37 10.26 -0.75 -11.22
C ALA A 37 11.51 0.05 -10.82
N ARG A 38 12.66 -0.24 -11.47
CA ARG A 38 13.93 0.45 -11.18
C ARG A 38 13.90 1.94 -11.53
N LYS A 39 13.00 2.38 -12.41
CA LYS A 39 12.88 3.78 -12.85
C LYS A 39 11.87 4.57 -12.05
N LEU A 40 11.17 3.96 -11.14
CA LEU A 40 10.23 4.65 -10.26
C LEU A 40 10.99 5.47 -9.21
N SER A 41 10.41 6.60 -8.81
CA SER A 41 10.92 7.38 -7.68
C SER A 41 10.81 6.58 -6.38
N GLY A 42 11.53 7.02 -5.33
CA GLY A 42 11.44 6.39 -4.01
C GLY A 42 10.01 6.36 -3.47
N GLY A 43 9.29 7.48 -3.61
CA GLY A 43 7.89 7.56 -3.21
C GLY A 43 6.98 6.64 -4.00
N GLN A 44 7.20 6.57 -5.32
CA GLN A 44 6.45 5.64 -6.18
C GLN A 44 6.70 4.20 -5.80
N LYS A 45 7.96 3.82 -5.54
CA LYS A 45 8.30 2.47 -5.10
C LYS A 45 7.60 2.09 -3.80
N ARG A 46 7.54 3.01 -2.85
CA ARG A 46 6.86 2.77 -1.56
C ARG A 46 5.35 2.59 -1.73
N ARG A 47 4.73 3.43 -2.55
CA ARG A 47 3.31 3.28 -2.87
C ARG A 47 3.03 1.95 -3.56
N ALA A 48 3.88 1.56 -4.51
CA ALA A 48 3.75 0.27 -5.18
C ALA A 48 3.91 -0.89 -4.20
N ALA A 49 4.85 -0.80 -3.27
CA ALA A 49 5.06 -1.83 -2.25
C ALA A 49 3.83 -1.99 -1.35
N LEU A 50 3.21 -0.89 -0.95
CA LEU A 50 1.98 -0.93 -0.16
C LEU A 50 0.84 -1.60 -0.93
N LEU A 51 0.66 -1.24 -2.20
CA LEU A 51 -0.37 -1.86 -3.03
C LEU A 51 -0.13 -3.35 -3.26
N ARG A 52 1.13 -3.75 -3.44
CA ARG A 52 1.48 -5.17 -3.52
C ARG A 52 1.10 -5.93 -2.26
N ALA A 53 1.38 -5.36 -1.10
CA ALA A 53 1.02 -5.96 0.17
C ALA A 53 -0.50 -6.12 0.29
N LEU A 54 -1.25 -5.08 -0.07
CA LEU A 54 -2.71 -5.11 0.00
C LEU A 54 -3.32 -6.13 -0.94
N TRP A 55 -2.75 -6.31 -2.13
CA TRP A 55 -3.25 -7.26 -3.12
C TRP A 55 -2.62 -8.65 -3.02
N ALA A 56 -1.71 -8.87 -2.08
CA ALA A 56 -1.17 -10.20 -1.80
C ALA A 56 -2.23 -11.07 -1.12
N GLY A 57 -2.18 -12.36 -1.39
CA GLY A 57 -3.15 -13.32 -0.82
C GLY A 57 -2.82 -13.76 0.60
N CYS A 58 -2.41 -12.84 1.47
CA CYS A 58 -1.98 -13.14 2.84
C CYS A 58 -3.10 -12.84 3.83
N ASP A 59 -3.15 -13.59 4.93
CA ASP A 59 -4.15 -13.41 5.98
C ASP A 59 -3.80 -12.29 6.94
N THR A 60 -2.52 -11.94 7.03
CA THR A 60 -2.01 -10.90 7.93
C THR A 60 -1.06 -10.00 7.17
N LEU A 61 -1.18 -8.71 7.42
CA LEU A 61 -0.29 -7.69 6.84
C LEU A 61 0.61 -7.13 7.93
N LEU A 62 1.91 -7.14 7.67
CA LEU A 62 2.91 -6.50 8.51
C LEU A 62 3.50 -5.33 7.71
N LEU A 63 3.25 -4.12 8.18
CA LEU A 63 3.65 -2.90 7.49
C LEU A 63 4.56 -2.08 8.39
N ASP A 64 5.79 -1.85 7.94
CA ASP A 64 6.77 -1.05 8.68
C ASP A 64 6.97 0.28 7.94
N GLU A 65 6.57 1.37 8.60
CA GLU A 65 6.64 2.73 8.09
C GLU A 65 6.11 2.86 6.65
N PRO A 66 4.85 2.42 6.38
CA PRO A 66 4.36 2.37 5.00
C PRO A 66 4.09 3.74 4.39
N PHE A 67 4.01 4.79 5.20
CA PHE A 67 3.68 6.15 4.74
C PHE A 67 4.89 7.07 4.62
N THR A 68 6.09 6.57 4.87
CA THR A 68 7.33 7.38 4.83
C THR A 68 7.51 7.99 3.44
N GLY A 69 7.81 9.29 3.41
CA GLY A 69 8.04 10.02 2.18
C GLY A 69 6.78 10.43 1.44
N MET A 70 5.60 10.18 2.00
CA MET A 70 4.34 10.65 1.43
C MET A 70 3.99 12.02 1.99
N ASP A 71 3.50 12.90 1.13
CA ASP A 71 2.89 14.16 1.57
C ASP A 71 1.55 13.87 2.30
N PRO A 72 1.03 14.82 3.08
CA PRO A 72 -0.18 14.57 3.87
C PRO A 72 -1.38 14.11 3.05
N GLU A 73 -1.56 14.64 1.86
CA GLU A 73 -2.68 14.24 0.99
C GLU A 73 -2.54 12.81 0.50
N THR A 74 -1.35 12.45 0.04
CA THR A 74 -1.05 11.08 -0.41
C THR A 74 -1.18 10.09 0.75
N MET A 75 -0.71 10.46 1.93
CA MET A 75 -0.85 9.62 3.12
C MET A 75 -2.31 9.35 3.45
N LYS A 76 -3.18 10.36 3.36
CA LYS A 76 -4.61 10.19 3.61
C LYS A 76 -5.24 9.22 2.61
N LYS A 77 -4.87 9.32 1.34
CA LYS A 77 -5.31 8.38 0.30
C LYS A 77 -4.83 6.96 0.59
N ALA A 78 -3.59 6.83 1.01
CA ALA A 78 -3.01 5.54 1.37
C ALA A 78 -3.72 4.91 2.57
N ALA A 79 -3.97 5.68 3.60
CA ALA A 79 -4.68 5.22 4.79
C ALA A 79 -6.11 4.78 4.44
N ALA A 80 -6.81 5.57 3.63
CA ALA A 80 -8.16 5.23 3.17
C ALA A 80 -8.17 3.93 2.39
N LEU A 81 -7.23 3.77 1.47
CA LEU A 81 -7.12 2.56 0.65
C LEU A 81 -6.79 1.34 1.49
N LEU A 82 -5.89 1.49 2.46
CA LEU A 82 -5.55 0.42 3.39
C LEU A 82 -6.78 -0.04 4.18
N LYS A 83 -7.60 0.87 4.65
CA LYS A 83 -8.84 0.54 5.35
C LYS A 83 -9.83 -0.19 4.44
N GLU A 84 -9.96 0.25 3.19
CA GLU A 84 -10.85 -0.39 2.22
C GLU A 84 -10.40 -1.81 1.85
N ARG A 85 -9.11 -1.99 1.59
CA ARG A 85 -8.58 -3.22 1.00
C ARG A 85 -8.19 -4.28 2.02
N ARG A 86 -8.04 -3.90 3.29
CA ARG A 86 -7.64 -4.89 4.30
C ARG A 86 -8.66 -6.01 4.45
N GLY A 87 -9.93 -5.73 4.25
CA GLY A 87 -11.00 -6.69 4.50
C GLY A 87 -11.00 -7.10 5.97
N GLU A 88 -11.04 -8.42 6.22
CA GLU A 88 -11.00 -8.98 7.57
C GLU A 88 -9.59 -9.38 8.02
N ARG A 89 -8.58 -9.08 7.22
CA ARG A 89 -7.20 -9.42 7.56
C ARG A 89 -6.72 -8.64 8.78
N ALA A 90 -5.92 -9.29 9.60
CA ALA A 90 -5.21 -8.59 10.67
C ALA A 90 -4.10 -7.73 10.07
N VAL A 91 -3.96 -6.50 10.55
CA VAL A 91 -2.90 -5.60 10.12
C VAL A 91 -2.13 -5.13 11.34
N LEU A 92 -0.82 -5.35 11.32
CA LEU A 92 0.09 -4.79 12.30
C LEU A 92 0.95 -3.75 11.57
N LEU A 93 0.83 -2.51 11.99
CA LEU A 93 1.47 -1.38 11.34
C LEU A 93 2.32 -0.61 12.35
N ALA A 94 3.61 -0.44 12.03
CA ALA A 94 4.52 0.39 12.82
C ALA A 94 4.75 1.71 12.11
N THR A 95 4.57 2.82 12.82
CA THR A 95 4.78 4.14 12.25
C THR A 95 5.06 5.18 13.33
N HIS A 96 5.81 6.22 12.97
CA HIS A 96 5.97 7.44 13.76
C HIS A 96 5.01 8.54 13.32
N ASP A 97 4.25 8.33 12.26
CA ASP A 97 3.38 9.35 11.67
C ASP A 97 2.08 9.45 12.46
N ARG A 98 1.99 10.47 13.30
CA ARG A 98 0.80 10.72 14.15
C ARG A 98 -0.45 11.04 13.35
N GLU A 99 -0.29 11.69 12.21
CA GLU A 99 -1.40 11.96 11.29
C GLU A 99 -1.97 10.68 10.73
N ALA A 100 -1.11 9.77 10.29
CA ALA A 100 -1.51 8.46 9.79
C ALA A 100 -2.26 7.66 10.88
N ILE A 101 -1.77 7.70 12.09
CA ILE A 101 -2.42 7.04 13.23
C ILE A 101 -3.84 7.57 13.41
N ARG A 102 -4.03 8.88 13.33
CA ARG A 102 -5.36 9.51 13.44
C ARG A 102 -6.26 9.11 12.26
N GLU A 103 -5.73 9.15 11.06
CA GLU A 103 -6.50 8.80 9.86
C GLU A 103 -6.97 7.35 9.88
N LEU A 104 -6.13 6.44 10.36
CA LEU A 104 -6.50 5.04 10.46
C LEU A 104 -7.54 4.78 11.54
N GLY A 105 -7.45 5.46 12.67
CA GLY A 105 -8.37 5.28 13.78
C GLY A 105 -8.30 3.90 14.43
N TRP A 106 -7.19 3.19 14.25
CA TRP A 106 -7.01 1.85 14.79
C TRP A 106 -6.48 1.89 16.21
N ARG A 107 -6.57 0.74 16.89
CA ARG A 107 -5.98 0.57 18.21
C ARG A 107 -4.47 0.82 18.18
N VAL A 108 -4.00 1.65 19.11
CA VAL A 108 -2.59 2.03 19.18
C VAL A 108 -1.91 1.33 20.36
N ILE A 109 -0.72 0.81 20.11
CA ILE A 109 0.19 0.32 21.14
C ILE A 109 1.43 1.19 21.10
N ASP A 110 1.67 1.93 22.17
CA ASP A 110 2.84 2.80 22.28
C ASP A 110 4.01 2.00 22.85
N LEU A 111 5.11 1.98 22.10
CA LEU A 111 6.30 1.21 22.47
C LEU A 111 7.39 2.06 23.17
N THR A 112 7.14 3.35 23.38
CA THR A 112 8.11 4.25 24.02
C THR A 112 8.13 4.15 25.54
#